data_09d34cfd259276a1763a25413bc543a8
#
_entry.id   09d34cfd259276a1763a25413bc543a8
#
_cell.length_a   1.000
_cell.length_b   1.000
_cell.length_c   1.000
_cell.angle_alpha   90.00
_cell.angle_beta   90.00
_cell.angle_gamma   90.00
#
_symmetry.space_group_name_H-M   'P 1'
#
loop_
_entity.id
_entity.type
_entity.pdbx_description
1 polymer ?
#
loop_
_entity_poly.entity_id
_entity_poly.type
_entity_poly.pdbx_seq_one_letter_code
_entity_poly.pdbx_strand_id
1 'polypeptide(L)'
;MFKPQRKQKAPNIFSFLIFNVSPRILYFIILLSISFGQNLAVIKVANVPAKALYVTQPNGDDSRLFVLNQKGQIYIIKNGETLEKPFLDISDRVHGSLVPGSEEGLLGLAFHPTYLNNGFFYVNYVNKNDTSIVSRFSVTKDPEIANEESEKVLLKLAQPFGNHNGGHLAFGPRDGMLYISFGDGGKWGDPYDNAQNLNTLLGTILRIDVDKGDPYGIPPDNPFVGQKEKRPEIFCYGLRNPWRFSFDRETNDLIIGDVGQNLWEEVNWNTWEESKGANYGWRIMEANHCYNPETNCDETGLIKPVHEYQNNANYMKILMGMDEAESTGCSVTGGYVYRGIQYPAIQGTYIFGDYCTGRIWSFKLKDRSLSDFRNIRKEIKKYSENVPLFISSFGEDNEGELYVVDYLGAVYKFIPY
;
A
#
# COMPACT_ATOMS: atom_id res chain seq x y z
N MET A 1 75.81 -21.26 67.28
CA MET A 1 74.82 -20.19 67.40
C MET A 1 74.67 -19.53 66.05
N PHE A 2 73.75 -19.95 65.28
CA PHE A 2 73.45 -19.36 63.97
C PHE A 2 72.01 -18.87 63.98
N LYS A 3 71.77 -17.58 63.69
CA LYS A 3 70.52 -16.96 63.52
C LYS A 3 70.01 -17.27 62.06
N PRO A 4 68.68 -17.56 61.84
CA PRO A 4 68.19 -17.78 60.51
C PRO A 4 67.80 -16.44 59.83
N GLN A 5 68.16 -16.37 58.52
CA GLN A 5 67.81 -15.25 57.63
C GLN A 5 66.36 -15.22 57.33
N ARG A 6 65.75 -14.01 57.32
CA ARG A 6 64.44 -13.73 56.87
C ARG A 6 64.34 -13.76 55.32
N LYS A 7 63.48 -14.59 54.76
CA LYS A 7 63.07 -14.52 53.33
C LYS A 7 62.23 -13.30 53.12
N GLN A 8 62.61 -12.40 52.22
CA GLN A 8 61.82 -11.32 51.70
C GLN A 8 60.76 -11.89 50.73
N LYS A 9 59.46 -11.53 50.94
CA LYS A 9 58.34 -11.76 49.98
C LYS A 9 58.42 -10.70 48.92
N ALA A 10 58.40 -11.09 47.65
CA ALA A 10 58.17 -10.22 46.50
C ALA A 10 56.74 -9.62 46.46
N PRO A 11 56.57 -8.37 46.03
CA PRO A 11 55.24 -7.78 45.94
C PRO A 11 54.51 -8.28 44.69
N ASN A 12 53.30 -8.80 44.87
CA ASN A 12 52.32 -9.05 43.84
C ASN A 12 51.85 -7.72 43.25
N ILE A 13 52.29 -7.38 42.02
CA ILE A 13 51.74 -6.29 41.22
C ILE A 13 50.75 -6.92 40.25
N PHE A 14 49.50 -7.02 40.64
CA PHE A 14 48.37 -7.11 39.71
C PHE A 14 47.52 -5.86 39.90
N SER A 15 47.92 -4.79 39.21
CA SER A 15 47.05 -3.62 39.06
C SER A 15 46.02 -3.93 37.99
N PHE A 16 44.79 -4.18 38.42
CA PHE A 16 43.63 -4.15 37.51
C PHE A 16 43.41 -2.69 37.10
N LEU A 17 43.75 -2.36 35.85
CA LEU A 17 43.34 -1.15 35.20
C LEU A 17 41.85 -1.32 34.84
N ILE A 18 40.96 -0.87 35.74
CA ILE A 18 39.56 -0.65 35.43
C ILE A 18 39.52 0.60 34.55
N PHE A 19 39.43 0.40 33.23
CA PHE A 19 39.04 1.48 32.33
C PHE A 19 37.58 1.83 32.63
N ASN A 20 37.36 2.98 33.26
CA ASN A 20 36.05 3.60 33.35
C ASN A 20 35.66 4.05 31.93
N VAL A 21 35.04 3.15 31.16
CA VAL A 21 34.42 3.48 29.88
C VAL A 21 33.14 4.21 30.21
N SER A 22 33.03 5.48 29.81
CA SER A 22 31.87 6.27 30.09
C SER A 22 30.60 5.60 29.48
N PRO A 23 29.43 5.69 30.12
CA PRO A 23 28.20 5.10 29.59
C PRO A 23 27.84 5.54 28.16
N ARG A 24 28.33 6.73 27.75
CA ARG A 24 28.15 7.25 26.37
C ARG A 24 28.94 6.50 25.31
N ILE A 25 30.12 5.95 25.65
CA ILE A 25 30.92 5.15 24.72
C ILE A 25 30.31 3.75 24.57
N LEU A 26 29.74 3.18 25.64
CA LEU A 26 29.04 1.90 25.57
C LEU A 26 27.76 2.00 24.72
N TYR A 27 27.04 3.13 24.79
CA TYR A 27 25.89 3.40 23.93
C TYR A 27 26.27 3.53 22.45
N PHE A 28 27.42 4.15 22.16
CA PHE A 28 27.94 4.28 20.80
C PHE A 28 28.41 2.95 20.20
N ILE A 29 29.00 2.09 21.04
CA ILE A 29 29.43 0.74 20.61
C ILE A 29 28.24 -0.17 20.35
N ILE A 30 27.17 -0.09 21.15
CA ILE A 30 25.93 -0.84 20.93
C ILE A 30 25.20 -0.35 19.66
N LEU A 31 25.20 0.95 19.37
CA LEU A 31 24.62 1.50 18.14
C LEU A 31 25.44 1.15 16.87
N LEU A 32 26.75 1.00 16.98
CA LEU A 32 27.63 0.60 15.87
C LEU A 32 27.54 -0.90 15.57
N SER A 33 27.15 -1.74 16.52
CA SER A 33 27.00 -3.19 16.30
C SER A 33 25.66 -3.60 15.64
N ILE A 34 24.68 -2.67 15.51
CA ILE A 34 23.39 -2.93 14.87
C ILE A 34 23.38 -2.58 13.37
N SER A 35 24.48 -2.01 12.85
CA SER A 35 24.54 -1.48 11.47
C SER A 35 25.11 -2.43 10.42
N PHE A 36 25.11 -3.74 10.62
CA PHE A 36 25.49 -4.68 9.56
C PHE A 36 24.24 -5.30 8.92
N GLY A 37 24.08 -4.98 7.65
CA GLY A 37 23.11 -5.40 6.68
C GLY A 37 22.20 -6.58 7.06
N GLN A 38 21.06 -6.28 7.63
CA GLN A 38 20.01 -7.27 7.79
C GLN A 38 19.36 -7.49 6.43
N ASN A 39 19.39 -8.74 5.96
CA ASN A 39 18.62 -9.13 4.80
C ASN A 39 17.13 -9.08 5.11
N LEU A 40 16.30 -8.90 4.08
CA LEU A 40 14.85 -8.96 4.20
C LEU A 40 14.35 -10.37 3.99
N ALA A 41 13.47 -10.80 4.88
CA ALA A 41 12.69 -12.03 4.76
C ALA A 41 11.21 -11.71 4.98
N VAL A 42 10.34 -12.68 4.73
CA VAL A 42 8.93 -12.61 5.12
C VAL A 42 8.57 -13.84 5.94
N ILE A 43 7.72 -13.65 6.94
CA ILE A 43 7.07 -14.75 7.66
C ILE A 43 5.59 -14.74 7.38
N LYS A 44 5.01 -15.92 7.21
CA LYS A 44 3.57 -16.05 7.09
C LYS A 44 2.91 -15.80 8.45
N VAL A 45 2.01 -14.82 8.49
CA VAL A 45 1.25 -14.46 9.70
C VAL A 45 0.03 -15.35 9.84
N ALA A 46 -0.79 -15.44 8.79
CA ALA A 46 -1.99 -16.26 8.76
C ALA A 46 -2.44 -16.55 7.32
N ASN A 47 -3.45 -17.40 7.17
CA ASN A 47 -4.18 -17.58 5.92
C ASN A 47 -5.62 -17.11 6.13
N VAL A 48 -6.15 -16.33 5.20
CA VAL A 48 -7.58 -16.04 5.04
C VAL A 48 -8.10 -16.76 3.78
N PRO A 49 -9.40 -16.80 3.52
CA PRO A 49 -9.91 -17.34 2.26
C PRO A 49 -9.28 -16.65 1.04
N ALA A 50 -9.03 -17.43 -0.02
CA ALA A 50 -8.46 -16.94 -1.28
C ALA A 50 -9.25 -15.75 -1.85
N LYS A 51 -8.58 -14.91 -2.64
CA LYS A 51 -8.97 -13.59 -3.13
C LYS A 51 -8.79 -12.49 -2.07
N ALA A 52 -7.80 -12.64 -1.18
CA ALA A 52 -7.38 -11.57 -0.28
C ALA A 52 -6.79 -10.40 -1.08
N LEU A 53 -7.23 -9.19 -0.77
CA LEU A 53 -6.85 -8.00 -1.55
C LEU A 53 -6.14 -6.92 -0.76
N TYR A 54 -6.29 -6.86 0.55
CA TYR A 54 -5.70 -5.77 1.34
C TYR A 54 -5.63 -6.15 2.82
N VAL A 55 -4.63 -5.65 3.52
CA VAL A 55 -4.48 -5.76 4.96
C VAL A 55 -4.28 -4.38 5.58
N THR A 56 -4.95 -4.11 6.69
CA THR A 56 -4.84 -2.84 7.40
C THR A 56 -5.15 -3.02 8.89
N GLN A 57 -4.88 -1.98 9.68
CA GLN A 57 -5.09 -1.95 11.12
C GLN A 57 -5.72 -0.61 11.52
N PRO A 58 -6.75 -0.60 12.39
CA PRO A 58 -7.27 0.66 12.93
C PRO A 58 -6.23 1.35 13.83
N ASN A 59 -6.17 2.67 13.79
CA ASN A 59 -5.28 3.44 14.65
C ASN A 59 -5.51 3.10 16.12
N GLY A 60 -4.44 2.69 16.82
CA GLY A 60 -4.44 2.35 18.24
C GLY A 60 -4.97 0.96 18.59
N ASP A 61 -5.31 0.13 17.61
CA ASP A 61 -5.64 -1.29 17.81
C ASP A 61 -4.48 -2.18 17.35
N ASP A 62 -3.56 -2.48 18.26
CA ASP A 62 -2.37 -3.28 17.95
C ASP A 62 -2.63 -4.80 18.05
N SER A 63 -3.87 -5.20 18.33
CA SER A 63 -4.22 -6.60 18.59
C SER A 63 -4.79 -7.33 17.37
N ARG A 64 -5.25 -6.60 16.35
CA ARG A 64 -5.98 -7.16 15.20
C ARG A 64 -5.47 -6.59 13.89
N LEU A 65 -5.35 -7.46 12.87
CA LEU A 65 -5.22 -7.07 11.48
C LEU A 65 -6.53 -7.40 10.76
N PHE A 66 -6.95 -6.54 9.87
CA PHE A 66 -8.16 -6.73 9.06
C PHE A 66 -7.78 -7.00 7.62
N VAL A 67 -8.27 -8.10 7.08
CA VAL A 67 -7.96 -8.53 5.71
C VAL A 67 -9.22 -8.53 4.88
N LEU A 68 -9.21 -7.73 3.84
CA LEU A 68 -10.29 -7.59 2.89
C LEU A 68 -10.22 -8.70 1.85
N ASN A 69 -11.37 -9.34 1.57
CA ASN A 69 -11.54 -10.35 0.54
C ASN A 69 -12.44 -9.83 -0.59
N GLN A 70 -12.04 -10.03 -1.83
CA GLN A 70 -12.74 -9.54 -3.02
C GLN A 70 -14.23 -9.95 -3.09
N LYS A 71 -14.58 -11.07 -2.46
CA LYS A 71 -15.96 -11.60 -2.47
C LYS A 71 -16.94 -10.85 -1.57
N GLY A 72 -16.50 -9.81 -0.87
CA GLY A 72 -17.37 -9.00 0.00
C GLY A 72 -17.21 -9.27 1.49
N GLN A 73 -16.12 -9.89 1.91
CA GLN A 73 -15.87 -10.24 3.29
C GLN A 73 -14.62 -9.52 3.84
N ILE A 74 -14.63 -9.21 5.12
CA ILE A 74 -13.47 -8.73 5.86
C ILE A 74 -13.20 -9.70 7.01
N TYR A 75 -11.98 -10.23 7.09
CA TYR A 75 -11.56 -11.16 8.14
C TYR A 75 -10.65 -10.46 9.14
N ILE A 76 -10.68 -10.93 10.39
CA ILE A 76 -9.75 -10.52 11.45
C ILE A 76 -8.67 -11.58 11.62
N ILE A 77 -7.42 -11.15 11.66
CA ILE A 77 -6.29 -11.94 12.16
C ILE A 77 -5.97 -11.44 13.56
N LYS A 78 -5.95 -12.34 14.54
CA LYS A 78 -5.66 -12.06 15.95
C LYS A 78 -4.75 -13.14 16.50
N ASN A 79 -3.64 -12.76 17.13
CA ASN A 79 -2.63 -13.69 17.64
C ASN A 79 -2.10 -14.70 16.60
N GLY A 80 -1.96 -14.28 15.33
CA GLY A 80 -1.49 -15.14 14.24
C GLY A 80 -2.54 -16.12 13.67
N GLU A 81 -3.78 -16.02 14.10
CA GLU A 81 -4.88 -16.87 13.63
C GLU A 81 -6.01 -16.02 13.03
N THR A 82 -6.60 -16.53 11.96
CA THR A 82 -7.79 -15.91 11.36
C THR A 82 -9.04 -16.36 12.12
N LEU A 83 -9.86 -15.40 12.53
CA LEU A 83 -11.13 -15.71 13.18
C LEU A 83 -12.07 -16.40 12.19
N GLU A 84 -12.84 -17.37 12.69
CA GLU A 84 -13.74 -18.19 11.87
C GLU A 84 -14.85 -17.37 11.19
N LYS A 85 -15.42 -16.40 11.94
CA LYS A 85 -16.45 -15.52 11.42
C LYS A 85 -15.83 -14.25 10.82
N PRO A 86 -16.27 -13.82 9.64
CA PRO A 86 -15.84 -12.53 9.12
C PRO A 86 -16.30 -11.38 10.02
N PHE A 87 -15.51 -10.31 10.06
CA PHE A 87 -15.87 -9.05 10.68
C PHE A 87 -17.06 -8.37 9.99
N LEU A 88 -17.04 -8.38 8.65
CA LEU A 88 -18.12 -7.90 7.78
C LEU A 88 -18.36 -8.96 6.70
N ASP A 89 -19.63 -9.24 6.37
CA ASP A 89 -20.01 -10.01 5.19
C ASP A 89 -21.10 -9.28 4.40
N ILE A 90 -20.75 -8.70 3.26
CA ILE A 90 -21.66 -8.06 2.30
C ILE A 90 -21.61 -8.75 0.94
N SER A 91 -21.29 -10.04 0.92
CA SER A 91 -21.17 -10.83 -0.32
C SER A 91 -22.49 -10.89 -1.12
N ASP A 92 -23.62 -10.68 -0.46
CA ASP A 92 -24.93 -10.55 -1.09
C ASP A 92 -25.08 -9.27 -1.92
N ARG A 93 -24.33 -8.21 -1.63
CA ARG A 93 -24.37 -6.87 -2.28
C ARG A 93 -23.30 -6.73 -3.37
N VAL A 94 -22.18 -7.40 -3.18
CA VAL A 94 -20.99 -7.27 -4.02
C VAL A 94 -21.14 -8.03 -5.32
N HIS A 95 -20.68 -7.45 -6.43
CA HIS A 95 -20.52 -8.17 -7.69
C HIS A 95 -19.36 -9.13 -7.55
N GLY A 96 -19.68 -10.36 -7.21
CA GLY A 96 -18.71 -11.44 -7.06
C GLY A 96 -18.45 -12.10 -8.40
N SER A 97 -17.58 -11.56 -9.23
CA SER A 97 -17.24 -12.23 -10.48
C SER A 97 -16.59 -13.59 -10.21
N LEU A 98 -17.15 -14.64 -10.80
CA LEU A 98 -16.53 -15.96 -10.88
C LEU A 98 -15.47 -16.02 -12.00
N VAL A 99 -15.40 -14.98 -12.83
CA VAL A 99 -14.46 -14.91 -13.95
C VAL A 99 -13.06 -14.64 -13.40
N PRO A 100 -12.06 -15.48 -13.71
CA PRO A 100 -10.68 -15.20 -13.38
C PRO A 100 -10.24 -13.86 -14.01
N GLY A 101 -9.60 -13.01 -13.21
CA GLY A 101 -9.13 -11.70 -13.70
C GLY A 101 -10.16 -10.57 -13.63
N SER A 102 -11.38 -10.82 -13.09
CA SER A 102 -12.29 -9.70 -12.78
C SER A 102 -11.70 -8.79 -11.70
N GLU A 103 -11.80 -7.50 -11.94
CA GLU A 103 -11.37 -6.46 -11.00
C GLU A 103 -12.48 -5.97 -10.08
N GLU A 104 -13.72 -6.44 -10.30
CA GLU A 104 -14.86 -6.11 -9.47
C GLU A 104 -14.85 -6.86 -8.13
N GLY A 105 -15.53 -6.32 -7.15
CA GLY A 105 -15.60 -6.92 -5.83
C GLY A 105 -15.59 -5.90 -4.71
N LEU A 106 -15.26 -6.34 -3.49
CA LEU A 106 -14.91 -5.48 -2.38
C LEU A 106 -13.43 -5.13 -2.51
N LEU A 107 -13.10 -3.83 -2.76
CA LEU A 107 -11.80 -3.39 -3.25
C LEU A 107 -11.02 -2.52 -2.26
N GLY A 108 -11.72 -1.82 -1.35
CA GLY A 108 -11.12 -0.89 -0.42
C GLY A 108 -11.69 -0.98 0.99
N LEU A 109 -10.83 -0.72 1.98
CA LEU A 109 -11.16 -0.63 3.40
C LEU A 109 -10.30 0.46 4.03
N ALA A 110 -10.93 1.37 4.78
CA ALA A 110 -10.22 2.32 5.63
C ALA A 110 -10.99 2.50 6.94
N PHE A 111 -10.29 2.44 8.07
CA PHE A 111 -10.85 2.76 9.37
C PHE A 111 -10.79 4.26 9.60
N HIS A 112 -11.84 4.83 10.18
CA HIS A 112 -11.84 6.23 10.58
C HIS A 112 -10.66 6.53 11.51
N PRO A 113 -9.98 7.69 11.41
CA PRO A 113 -8.84 8.00 12.29
C PRO A 113 -9.12 7.85 13.77
N THR A 114 -10.39 8.07 14.19
CA THR A 114 -10.85 7.87 15.57
C THR A 114 -11.77 6.64 15.73
N TYR A 115 -11.53 5.57 14.96
CA TYR A 115 -12.34 4.35 14.94
C TYR A 115 -12.62 3.77 16.33
N LEU A 116 -11.64 3.75 17.23
CA LEU A 116 -11.83 3.25 18.60
C LEU A 116 -12.89 4.03 19.39
N ASN A 117 -13.20 5.27 19.01
CA ASN A 117 -14.20 6.10 19.65
C ASN A 117 -15.56 6.04 18.95
N ASN A 118 -15.58 6.07 17.61
CA ASN A 118 -16.82 6.20 16.83
C ASN A 118 -17.25 4.89 16.17
N GLY A 119 -16.37 3.90 16.05
CA GLY A 119 -16.66 2.61 15.44
C GLY A 119 -16.86 2.65 13.92
N PHE A 120 -16.52 3.74 13.24
CA PHE A 120 -16.77 3.90 11.81
C PHE A 120 -15.62 3.38 10.97
N PHE A 121 -15.97 2.70 9.88
CA PHE A 121 -15.04 2.30 8.83
C PHE A 121 -15.72 2.44 7.46
N TYR A 122 -14.91 2.49 6.42
CA TYR A 122 -15.34 2.77 5.06
C TYR A 122 -14.90 1.66 4.13
N VAL A 123 -15.78 1.30 3.21
CA VAL A 123 -15.48 0.32 2.18
C VAL A 123 -15.79 0.88 0.80
N ASN A 124 -15.05 0.39 -0.19
CA ASN A 124 -15.38 0.58 -1.61
C ASN A 124 -15.65 -0.80 -2.22
N TYR A 125 -16.78 -0.97 -2.87
CA TYR A 125 -17.12 -2.20 -3.57
C TYR A 125 -17.89 -1.92 -4.85
N VAL A 126 -17.80 -2.82 -5.82
CA VAL A 126 -18.65 -2.81 -7.01
C VAL A 126 -19.88 -3.67 -6.71
N ASN A 127 -21.05 -3.10 -6.89
CA ASN A 127 -22.31 -3.80 -6.68
C ASN A 127 -22.76 -4.59 -7.92
N LYS A 128 -23.83 -5.39 -7.79
CA LYS A 128 -24.38 -6.23 -8.88
C LYS A 128 -24.92 -5.48 -10.10
N ASN A 129 -24.95 -4.15 -10.04
CA ASN A 129 -25.35 -3.27 -11.15
C ASN A 129 -24.16 -2.49 -11.72
N ASP A 130 -22.94 -3.03 -11.63
CA ASP A 130 -21.69 -2.45 -12.15
C ASP A 130 -21.48 -0.99 -11.68
N THR A 131 -21.78 -0.76 -10.40
CA THR A 131 -21.64 0.56 -9.78
C THR A 131 -20.68 0.46 -8.60
N SER A 132 -19.62 1.26 -8.61
CA SER A 132 -18.75 1.44 -7.45
C SER A 132 -19.49 2.21 -6.36
N ILE A 133 -19.50 1.65 -5.17
CA ILE A 133 -20.15 2.18 -3.97
C ILE A 133 -19.08 2.45 -2.92
N VAL A 134 -19.04 3.68 -2.44
CA VAL A 134 -18.28 4.01 -1.23
C VAL A 134 -19.26 4.16 -0.09
N SER A 135 -19.12 3.33 0.94
CA SER A 135 -20.04 3.31 2.08
C SER A 135 -19.31 3.37 3.40
N ARG A 136 -19.96 3.99 4.40
CA ARG A 136 -19.58 3.91 5.80
C ARG A 136 -20.40 2.83 6.50
N PHE A 137 -19.73 2.02 7.30
CA PHE A 137 -20.33 1.09 8.25
C PHE A 137 -19.92 1.44 9.69
N SER A 138 -20.54 0.78 10.64
CA SER A 138 -20.16 0.85 12.05
C SER A 138 -19.96 -0.54 12.64
N VAL A 139 -19.09 -0.63 13.65
CA VAL A 139 -18.92 -1.84 14.46
C VAL A 139 -20.12 -2.00 15.41
N THR A 140 -20.46 -3.23 15.80
CA THR A 140 -21.44 -3.52 16.85
C THR A 140 -20.84 -3.28 18.25
N LYS A 141 -21.52 -3.71 19.33
CA LYS A 141 -20.95 -3.74 20.67
C LYS A 141 -19.84 -4.76 20.82
N ASP A 142 -19.86 -5.79 19.98
CA ASP A 142 -18.75 -6.73 19.82
C ASP A 142 -17.75 -6.12 18.81
N PRO A 143 -16.53 -5.81 19.23
CA PRO A 143 -15.55 -5.18 18.36
C PRO A 143 -15.03 -6.09 17.25
N GLU A 144 -15.38 -7.36 17.26
CA GLU A 144 -15.03 -8.34 16.21
C GLU A 144 -16.15 -8.52 15.16
N ILE A 145 -17.28 -7.80 15.29
CA ILE A 145 -18.44 -7.91 14.40
C ILE A 145 -18.92 -6.53 13.94
N ALA A 146 -18.92 -6.28 12.66
CA ALA A 146 -19.52 -5.09 12.07
C ALA A 146 -21.05 -5.20 12.00
N ASN A 147 -21.74 -4.06 12.02
CA ASN A 147 -23.17 -4.00 11.79
C ASN A 147 -23.44 -3.84 10.29
N GLU A 148 -23.79 -4.92 9.61
CA GLU A 148 -24.06 -4.96 8.17
C GLU A 148 -25.23 -4.03 7.77
N GLU A 149 -26.22 -3.82 8.67
CA GLU A 149 -27.37 -2.96 8.45
C GLU A 149 -27.08 -1.46 8.66
N SER A 150 -25.88 -1.12 9.13
CA SER A 150 -25.48 0.26 9.37
C SER A 150 -24.99 1.00 8.13
N GLU A 151 -25.09 0.39 6.95
CA GLU A 151 -24.56 0.96 5.73
C GLU A 151 -25.13 2.38 5.45
N LYS A 152 -24.23 3.34 5.37
CA LYS A 152 -24.52 4.67 4.83
C LYS A 152 -23.73 4.87 3.55
N VAL A 153 -24.42 4.88 2.42
CA VAL A 153 -23.78 5.15 1.13
C VAL A 153 -23.36 6.61 1.05
N LEU A 154 -22.07 6.83 0.77
CA LEU A 154 -21.50 8.16 0.57
C LEU A 154 -21.48 8.54 -0.91
N LEU A 155 -20.98 7.62 -1.77
CA LEU A 155 -20.77 7.89 -3.19
C LEU A 155 -21.18 6.69 -4.03
N LYS A 156 -21.77 6.96 -5.21
CA LYS A 156 -22.08 5.99 -6.25
C LYS A 156 -21.47 6.46 -7.56
N LEU A 157 -20.75 5.56 -8.24
CA LEU A 157 -20.12 5.84 -9.52
C LEU A 157 -20.37 4.65 -10.46
N ALA A 158 -21.18 4.86 -11.49
CA ALA A 158 -21.40 3.84 -12.51
C ALA A 158 -20.09 3.51 -13.24
N GLN A 159 -19.78 2.22 -13.36
CA GLN A 159 -18.63 1.74 -14.08
C GLN A 159 -19.04 1.42 -15.52
N PRO A 160 -18.39 2.02 -16.53
CA PRO A 160 -18.69 1.73 -17.93
C PRO A 160 -18.33 0.30 -18.34
N PHE A 161 -17.33 -0.28 -17.67
CA PHE A 161 -16.82 -1.63 -17.93
C PHE A 161 -16.43 -2.30 -16.61
N GLY A 162 -16.26 -3.63 -16.63
CA GLY A 162 -15.96 -4.45 -15.46
C GLY A 162 -14.49 -4.47 -15.03
N ASN A 163 -13.66 -3.56 -15.55
CA ASN A 163 -12.25 -3.44 -15.21
C ASN A 163 -11.84 -1.98 -14.97
N HIS A 164 -10.64 -1.76 -14.44
CA HIS A 164 -10.10 -0.45 -14.00
C HIS A 164 -10.98 0.21 -12.94
N ASN A 165 -11.41 -0.58 -11.97
CA ASN A 165 -12.28 -0.06 -10.90
C ASN A 165 -11.50 0.73 -9.83
N GLY A 166 -10.18 0.54 -9.73
CA GLY A 166 -9.37 1.13 -8.65
C GLY A 166 -9.86 0.68 -7.28
N GLY A 167 -10.45 1.60 -6.52
CA GLY A 167 -11.23 1.29 -5.31
C GLY A 167 -10.47 1.35 -4.00
N HIS A 168 -9.21 1.72 -3.99
CA HIS A 168 -8.47 1.88 -2.74
C HIS A 168 -8.97 3.07 -1.92
N LEU A 169 -8.95 2.91 -0.59
CA LEU A 169 -9.32 3.92 0.38
C LEU A 169 -8.17 4.13 1.38
N ALA A 170 -7.85 5.38 1.66
CA ALA A 170 -6.93 5.73 2.74
C ALA A 170 -7.29 7.09 3.35
N PHE A 171 -7.12 7.22 4.66
CA PHE A 171 -7.15 8.54 5.30
C PHE A 171 -5.78 9.21 5.18
N GLY A 172 -5.78 10.47 4.72
CA GLY A 172 -4.56 11.27 4.64
C GLY A 172 -3.99 11.56 6.03
N PRO A 173 -2.71 11.23 6.31
CA PRO A 173 -2.12 11.46 7.63
C PRO A 173 -2.00 12.96 7.97
N ARG A 174 -1.91 13.81 6.95
CA ARG A 174 -1.80 15.26 7.09
C ARG A 174 -3.09 15.93 7.56
N ASP A 175 -4.24 15.47 7.05
CA ASP A 175 -5.49 16.24 7.11
C ASP A 175 -6.70 15.44 7.61
N GLY A 176 -6.58 14.12 7.73
CA GLY A 176 -7.66 13.24 8.15
C GLY A 176 -8.80 13.11 7.15
N MET A 177 -8.63 13.57 5.90
CA MET A 177 -9.63 13.42 4.85
C MET A 177 -9.58 12.02 4.27
N LEU A 178 -10.70 11.52 3.73
CA LEU A 178 -10.76 10.24 3.03
C LEU A 178 -10.37 10.45 1.57
N TYR A 179 -9.34 9.71 1.13
CA TYR A 179 -8.92 9.62 -0.27
C TYR A 179 -9.43 8.33 -0.88
N ILE A 180 -9.87 8.41 -2.15
CA ILE A 180 -10.53 7.31 -2.86
C ILE A 180 -9.98 7.26 -4.27
N SER A 181 -9.42 6.11 -4.70
CA SER A 181 -9.00 5.95 -6.08
C SER A 181 -10.09 5.35 -6.95
N PHE A 182 -10.22 5.86 -8.18
CA PHE A 182 -10.99 5.27 -9.26
C PHE A 182 -10.17 5.23 -10.54
N GLY A 183 -10.24 4.12 -11.28
CA GLY A 183 -9.68 4.03 -12.61
C GLY A 183 -10.53 4.75 -13.67
N ASP A 184 -10.07 4.73 -14.91
CA ASP A 184 -10.71 5.40 -16.07
C ASP A 184 -12.08 4.79 -16.46
N GLY A 185 -12.49 3.72 -15.78
CA GLY A 185 -13.74 3.00 -16.02
C GLY A 185 -13.60 1.86 -17.01
N GLY A 186 -12.37 1.54 -17.46
CA GLY A 186 -12.06 0.29 -18.12
C GLY A 186 -12.02 0.35 -19.65
N LYS A 187 -11.85 -0.86 -20.23
CA LYS A 187 -11.62 -1.11 -21.62
C LYS A 187 -10.25 -0.59 -22.10
N TRP A 188 -9.93 -0.87 -23.34
CA TRP A 188 -8.67 -0.50 -23.96
C TRP A 188 -8.62 1.00 -24.28
N GLY A 189 -7.56 1.68 -23.79
CA GLY A 189 -7.20 3.04 -24.19
C GLY A 189 -8.18 4.12 -23.79
N ASP A 190 -8.94 3.94 -22.69
CA ASP A 190 -9.89 4.92 -22.17
C ASP A 190 -10.78 5.52 -23.29
N PRO A 191 -11.70 4.74 -23.87
CA PRO A 191 -12.42 5.16 -25.09
C PRO A 191 -13.31 6.39 -24.88
N TYR A 192 -13.60 6.76 -23.63
CA TYR A 192 -14.42 7.91 -23.28
C TYR A 192 -13.62 9.11 -22.79
N ASP A 193 -12.26 8.99 -22.79
CA ASP A 193 -11.37 10.05 -22.31
C ASP A 193 -11.68 10.50 -20.85
N ASN A 194 -12.08 9.52 -20.03
CA ASN A 194 -12.50 9.78 -18.65
C ASN A 194 -11.37 10.33 -17.79
N ALA A 195 -10.16 9.81 -17.95
CA ALA A 195 -9.01 10.20 -17.14
C ALA A 195 -8.62 11.68 -17.32
N GLN A 196 -8.96 12.29 -18.48
CA GLN A 196 -8.73 13.72 -18.73
C GLN A 196 -10.00 14.57 -18.54
N ASN A 197 -11.13 13.96 -18.22
CA ASN A 197 -12.41 14.64 -18.09
C ASN A 197 -12.74 14.94 -16.62
N LEU A 198 -12.51 16.17 -16.20
CA LEU A 198 -12.78 16.62 -14.83
C LEU A 198 -14.27 16.70 -14.44
N ASN A 199 -15.21 16.44 -15.36
CA ASN A 199 -16.64 16.33 -15.05
C ASN A 199 -17.05 14.96 -14.52
N THR A 200 -16.18 13.94 -14.63
CA THR A 200 -16.37 12.61 -14.06
C THR A 200 -15.44 12.39 -12.85
N LEU A 201 -15.70 11.36 -12.07
CA LEU A 201 -14.82 10.92 -10.97
C LEU A 201 -13.91 9.75 -11.41
N LEU A 202 -14.02 9.31 -12.67
CA LEU A 202 -13.18 8.24 -13.22
C LEU A 202 -11.78 8.75 -13.54
N GLY A 203 -10.78 7.88 -13.41
CA GLY A 203 -9.37 8.22 -13.66
C GLY A 203 -8.77 9.19 -12.63
N THR A 204 -9.21 9.12 -11.37
CA THR A 204 -8.87 10.13 -10.36
C THR A 204 -8.55 9.53 -8.99
N ILE A 205 -7.91 10.33 -8.15
CA ILE A 205 -8.00 10.19 -6.69
C ILE A 205 -8.84 11.34 -6.16
N LEU A 206 -9.88 11.00 -5.40
CA LEU A 206 -10.78 11.95 -4.74
C LEU A 206 -10.28 12.28 -3.34
N ARG A 207 -10.73 13.42 -2.78
CA ARG A 207 -10.53 13.81 -1.39
C ARG A 207 -11.81 14.41 -0.83
N ILE A 208 -12.37 13.76 0.21
CA ILE A 208 -13.64 14.15 0.83
C ILE A 208 -13.52 14.23 2.35
N ASP A 209 -14.36 15.06 2.98
CA ASP A 209 -14.50 15.20 4.43
C ASP A 209 -15.70 14.37 4.90
N VAL A 210 -15.44 13.25 5.56
CA VAL A 210 -16.49 12.32 6.03
C VAL A 210 -17.13 12.75 7.34
N ASP A 211 -16.56 13.77 8.01
CA ASP A 211 -17.05 14.31 9.27
C ASP A 211 -17.97 15.53 9.06
N LYS A 212 -18.05 16.05 7.83
CA LYS A 212 -18.86 17.21 7.47
C LYS A 212 -19.81 16.92 6.32
N GLY A 213 -20.89 17.66 6.29
CA GLY A 213 -21.89 17.54 5.22
C GLY A 213 -22.75 16.28 5.31
N ASP A 214 -23.59 16.08 4.31
CA ASP A 214 -24.41 14.88 4.13
C ASP A 214 -24.59 14.62 2.63
N PRO A 215 -24.09 13.51 2.09
CA PRO A 215 -23.43 12.37 2.77
C PRO A 215 -21.98 12.62 3.18
N TYR A 216 -21.28 13.61 2.65
CA TYR A 216 -19.92 14.05 2.98
C TYR A 216 -19.73 15.54 2.66
N GLY A 217 -18.68 16.15 3.16
CA GLY A 217 -18.26 17.51 2.82
C GLY A 217 -17.15 17.52 1.76
N ILE A 218 -17.03 18.67 1.08
CA ILE A 218 -15.89 18.94 0.19
C ILE A 218 -14.90 19.83 0.95
N PRO A 219 -13.64 19.40 1.08
CA PRO A 219 -12.60 20.24 1.64
C PRO A 219 -12.46 21.54 0.83
N PRO A 220 -12.51 22.73 1.48
CA PRO A 220 -12.56 24.00 0.77
C PRO A 220 -11.31 24.30 -0.04
N ASP A 221 -10.21 23.63 0.28
CA ASP A 221 -8.92 23.73 -0.40
C ASP A 221 -8.70 22.66 -1.48
N ASN A 222 -9.73 21.85 -1.84
CA ASN A 222 -9.62 20.99 -3.01
C ASN A 222 -9.39 21.80 -4.28
N PRO A 223 -8.57 21.29 -5.23
CA PRO A 223 -8.07 22.10 -6.35
C PRO A 223 -9.15 22.63 -7.30
N PHE A 224 -10.29 21.95 -7.36
CA PHE A 224 -11.36 22.28 -8.33
C PHE A 224 -12.61 22.89 -7.68
N VAL A 225 -12.58 23.24 -6.40
CA VAL A 225 -13.70 23.89 -5.71
C VAL A 225 -14.02 25.24 -6.37
N GLY A 226 -15.32 25.47 -6.63
CA GLY A 226 -15.81 26.69 -7.27
C GLY A 226 -15.55 26.77 -8.77
N GLN A 227 -14.92 25.78 -9.38
CA GLN A 227 -14.70 25.72 -10.82
C GLN A 227 -15.90 25.06 -11.51
N LYS A 228 -16.55 25.78 -12.43
CA LYS A 228 -17.66 25.27 -13.20
C LYS A 228 -17.24 24.08 -14.07
N GLU A 229 -18.09 23.08 -14.18
CA GLU A 229 -17.85 21.87 -14.99
C GLU A 229 -16.63 21.04 -14.53
N LYS A 230 -16.29 21.12 -13.25
CA LYS A 230 -15.30 20.25 -12.63
C LYS A 230 -15.83 19.69 -11.32
N ARG A 231 -15.54 18.41 -11.07
CA ARG A 231 -15.94 17.75 -9.83
C ARG A 231 -15.06 18.22 -8.68
N PRO A 232 -15.66 18.84 -7.65
CA PRO A 232 -14.89 19.40 -6.53
C PRO A 232 -14.29 18.34 -5.61
N GLU A 233 -14.71 17.08 -5.74
CA GLU A 233 -14.13 15.94 -5.01
C GLU A 233 -12.72 15.58 -5.48
N ILE A 234 -12.37 15.90 -6.72
CA ILE A 234 -11.10 15.48 -7.35
C ILE A 234 -9.91 16.13 -6.65
N PHE A 235 -8.95 15.31 -6.23
CA PHE A 235 -7.66 15.74 -5.69
C PHE A 235 -6.57 15.74 -6.78
N CYS A 236 -6.48 14.65 -7.57
CA CYS A 236 -5.64 14.53 -8.75
C CYS A 236 -6.30 13.63 -9.79
N TYR A 237 -5.80 13.65 -11.03
CA TYR A 237 -6.43 13.00 -12.19
C TYR A 237 -5.41 12.52 -13.22
N GLY A 238 -5.89 11.99 -14.35
CA GLY A 238 -5.03 11.48 -15.40
C GLY A 238 -4.44 10.12 -15.06
N LEU A 239 -5.20 9.29 -14.32
CA LEU A 239 -4.81 7.95 -13.89
C LEU A 239 -5.60 6.90 -14.66
N ARG A 240 -4.96 5.77 -14.97
CA ARG A 240 -5.60 4.66 -15.69
C ARG A 240 -6.33 3.70 -14.76
N ASN A 241 -5.61 3.08 -13.86
CA ASN A 241 -6.13 2.17 -12.85
C ASN A 241 -5.26 2.22 -11.59
N PRO A 242 -5.37 3.29 -10.81
CA PRO A 242 -4.60 3.47 -9.57
C PRO A 242 -5.02 2.41 -8.55
N TRP A 243 -4.40 1.23 -8.66
CA TRP A 243 -4.79 0.05 -7.89
C TRP A 243 -4.57 0.23 -6.41
N ARG A 244 -3.35 0.65 -6.02
CA ARG A 244 -3.05 1.04 -4.64
C ARG A 244 -2.26 2.34 -4.62
N PHE A 245 -2.61 3.18 -3.67
CA PHE A 245 -1.80 4.33 -3.30
C PHE A 245 -1.52 4.28 -1.80
N SER A 246 -0.50 4.98 -1.37
CA SER A 246 -0.15 5.13 0.04
C SER A 246 0.36 6.53 0.32
N PHE A 247 0.30 6.91 1.59
CA PHE A 247 0.97 8.11 2.07
C PHE A 247 2.21 7.70 2.87
N ASP A 248 3.32 8.39 2.63
CA ASP A 248 4.45 8.31 3.54
C ASP A 248 4.05 8.97 4.88
N ARG A 249 4.08 8.22 5.97
CA ARG A 249 3.67 8.70 7.30
C ARG A 249 4.50 9.87 7.83
N GLU A 250 5.74 10.01 7.38
CA GLU A 250 6.67 11.05 7.83
C GLU A 250 6.57 12.32 6.99
N THR A 251 6.55 12.17 5.65
CA THR A 251 6.57 13.31 4.73
C THR A 251 5.18 13.73 4.25
N ASN A 252 4.17 12.86 4.37
CA ASN A 252 2.83 12.96 3.79
C ASN A 252 2.81 12.91 2.25
N ASP A 253 3.89 12.48 1.63
CA ASP A 253 3.95 12.32 0.18
C ASP A 253 2.95 11.26 -0.28
N LEU A 254 2.33 11.50 -1.43
CA LEU A 254 1.44 10.54 -2.08
C LEU A 254 2.23 9.68 -3.06
N ILE A 255 2.12 8.36 -2.90
CA ILE A 255 2.73 7.38 -3.80
C ILE A 255 1.60 6.55 -4.43
N ILE A 256 1.61 6.42 -5.76
CA ILE A 256 0.55 5.75 -6.52
C ILE A 256 1.18 4.66 -7.38
N GLY A 257 0.66 3.43 -7.31
CA GLY A 257 0.89 2.40 -8.31
C GLY A 257 -0.25 2.46 -9.33
N ASP A 258 0.03 2.90 -10.53
CA ASP A 258 -0.95 3.00 -11.62
C ASP A 258 -0.68 1.95 -12.68
N VAL A 259 -1.66 1.08 -12.91
CA VAL A 259 -1.52 -0.06 -13.83
C VAL A 259 -1.59 0.41 -15.27
N GLY A 260 -0.54 0.12 -16.01
CA GLY A 260 -0.41 0.50 -17.42
C GLY A 260 -1.30 -0.28 -18.38
N GLN A 261 -1.31 0.16 -19.65
CA GLN A 261 -2.17 -0.45 -20.68
C GLN A 261 -1.51 -1.65 -21.34
N ASN A 262 -0.30 -1.46 -21.87
CA ASN A 262 0.31 -2.44 -22.77
C ASN A 262 1.79 -2.68 -22.54
N LEU A 263 2.52 -1.60 -22.30
CA LEU A 263 3.98 -1.62 -22.36
C LEU A 263 4.64 -1.27 -21.04
N TRP A 264 4.00 -0.43 -20.24
CA TRP A 264 4.64 0.16 -19.08
C TRP A 264 3.72 0.17 -17.86
N GLU A 265 4.25 -0.27 -16.73
CA GLU A 265 3.71 -0.09 -15.40
C GLU A 265 4.40 1.10 -14.75
N GLU A 266 3.72 1.86 -13.87
CA GLU A 266 4.29 3.06 -13.29
C GLU A 266 4.08 3.23 -11.80
N VAL A 267 5.06 3.90 -11.16
CA VAL A 267 4.99 4.37 -9.78
C VAL A 267 5.18 5.89 -9.79
N ASN A 268 4.18 6.58 -9.30
CA ASN A 268 4.20 8.02 -9.10
C ASN A 268 4.50 8.33 -7.62
N TRP A 269 5.38 9.29 -7.34
CA TRP A 269 5.70 9.77 -6.00
C TRP A 269 5.86 11.27 -6.00
N ASN A 270 4.94 11.95 -5.34
CA ASN A 270 4.89 13.42 -5.28
C ASN A 270 4.60 13.88 -3.85
N THR A 271 5.08 15.05 -3.50
CA THR A 271 4.63 15.70 -2.28
C THR A 271 3.13 15.92 -2.32
N TRP A 272 2.50 16.05 -1.16
CA TRP A 272 1.06 16.31 -1.09
C TRP A 272 0.66 17.57 -1.88
N GLU A 273 1.46 18.64 -1.80
CA GLU A 273 1.21 19.90 -2.51
C GLU A 273 1.31 19.75 -4.03
N GLU A 274 2.28 18.99 -4.52
CA GLU A 274 2.45 18.71 -5.95
C GLU A 274 1.36 17.79 -6.51
N SER A 275 0.84 16.90 -5.68
CA SER A 275 -0.25 15.99 -6.07
C SER A 275 -1.58 16.71 -6.20
N LYS A 276 -1.74 17.87 -5.53
CA LYS A 276 -2.97 18.65 -5.52
C LYS A 276 -3.25 19.30 -6.87
N GLY A 277 -4.22 18.77 -7.61
CA GLY A 277 -4.56 19.20 -8.97
C GLY A 277 -3.65 18.61 -10.06
N ALA A 278 -2.77 17.68 -9.71
CA ALA A 278 -1.85 17.03 -10.63
C ALA A 278 -2.58 16.24 -11.73
N ASN A 279 -2.04 16.29 -12.95
CA ASN A 279 -2.41 15.44 -14.07
C ASN A 279 -1.29 14.42 -14.32
N TYR A 280 -1.55 13.14 -14.09
CA TYR A 280 -0.58 12.05 -14.26
C TYR A 280 -0.48 11.54 -15.73
N GLY A 281 -1.26 12.11 -16.62
CA GLY A 281 -1.02 12.01 -18.08
C GLY A 281 -1.80 10.95 -18.82
N TRP A 282 -2.40 9.96 -18.18
CA TRP A 282 -3.23 9.00 -18.88
C TRP A 282 -4.47 9.68 -19.50
N ARG A 283 -4.83 9.48 -20.79
CA ARG A 283 -4.27 8.57 -21.81
C ARG A 283 -3.37 9.29 -22.84
N ILE A 284 -2.89 10.46 -22.55
CA ILE A 284 -1.91 11.15 -23.40
C ILE A 284 -0.59 10.37 -23.37
N MET A 285 -0.21 9.94 -22.15
CA MET A 285 0.98 9.17 -21.85
C MET A 285 0.63 7.78 -21.28
N GLU A 286 1.51 6.80 -21.49
CA GLU A 286 1.66 5.59 -20.71
C GLU A 286 3.05 5.65 -20.08
N ALA A 287 3.11 5.89 -18.77
CA ALA A 287 4.34 6.23 -18.05
C ALA A 287 5.11 7.41 -18.72
N ASN A 288 6.37 7.24 -19.11
CA ASN A 288 7.16 8.28 -19.77
C ASN A 288 7.02 8.28 -21.31
N HIS A 289 6.05 7.57 -21.85
CA HIS A 289 5.91 7.34 -23.31
C HIS A 289 4.60 7.90 -23.83
N CYS A 290 4.64 8.51 -25.03
CA CYS A 290 3.41 8.93 -25.69
C CYS A 290 2.52 7.73 -26.00
N TYR A 291 1.23 7.80 -25.62
CA TYR A 291 0.26 6.76 -25.92
C TYR A 291 -0.76 7.20 -26.98
N ASN A 292 -1.40 8.34 -26.77
CA ASN A 292 -2.37 8.87 -27.74
C ASN A 292 -2.28 10.41 -27.81
N PRO A 293 -1.62 10.94 -28.84
CA PRO A 293 -1.02 10.25 -29.99
C PRO A 293 0.25 9.45 -29.63
N GLU A 294 0.57 8.41 -30.43
CA GLU A 294 1.73 7.54 -30.21
C GLU A 294 3.08 8.26 -30.29
N THR A 295 3.10 9.44 -30.89
CA THR A 295 4.30 10.27 -31.02
C THR A 295 3.94 11.74 -30.94
N ASN A 296 4.90 12.56 -30.47
CA ASN A 296 4.74 14.02 -30.34
C ASN A 296 3.50 14.43 -29.50
N CYS A 297 3.23 13.70 -28.43
CA CYS A 297 2.17 14.05 -27.49
C CYS A 297 2.51 15.35 -26.74
N ASP A 298 1.49 16.08 -26.28
CA ASP A 298 1.66 17.26 -25.46
C ASP A 298 1.88 16.86 -23.98
N GLU A 299 3.11 16.99 -23.52
CA GLU A 299 3.50 16.68 -22.16
C GLU A 299 3.36 17.87 -21.20
N THR A 300 2.84 19.02 -21.68
CA THR A 300 2.79 20.25 -20.90
C THR A 300 1.93 20.10 -19.65
N GLY A 301 2.54 20.31 -18.46
CA GLY A 301 1.85 20.23 -17.18
C GLY A 301 1.54 18.82 -16.70
N LEU A 302 2.00 17.78 -17.38
CA LEU A 302 1.87 16.40 -16.93
C LEU A 302 2.95 16.06 -15.91
N ILE A 303 2.56 15.25 -14.92
CA ILE A 303 3.47 14.68 -13.91
C ILE A 303 3.99 13.35 -14.44
N LYS A 304 5.31 13.19 -14.44
CA LYS A 304 5.96 11.95 -14.85
C LYS A 304 6.20 11.02 -13.66
N PRO A 305 6.09 9.70 -13.86
CA PRO A 305 6.40 8.73 -12.81
C PRO A 305 7.87 8.80 -12.39
N VAL A 306 8.14 8.46 -11.14
CA VAL A 306 9.51 8.32 -10.62
C VAL A 306 10.13 6.98 -11.02
N HIS A 307 9.29 5.99 -11.34
CA HIS A 307 9.73 4.66 -11.80
C HIS A 307 8.72 4.08 -12.76
N GLU A 308 9.25 3.41 -13.78
CA GLU A 308 8.48 2.60 -14.73
C GLU A 308 9.17 1.27 -14.98
N TYR A 309 8.41 0.25 -15.36
CA TYR A 309 8.95 -1.03 -15.80
C TYR A 309 8.05 -1.66 -16.86
N GLN A 310 8.61 -2.56 -17.67
CA GLN A 310 7.89 -3.15 -18.77
C GLN A 310 6.77 -4.08 -18.32
N ASN A 311 5.59 -3.91 -18.94
CA ASN A 311 4.47 -4.84 -18.89
C ASN A 311 4.67 -5.89 -20.00
N ASN A 312 5.43 -6.94 -19.70
CA ASN A 312 5.82 -7.95 -20.69
C ASN A 312 5.63 -9.40 -20.19
N ALA A 313 5.04 -9.56 -19.00
CA ALA A 313 4.79 -10.89 -18.45
C ALA A 313 3.49 -11.49 -19.00
N ASN A 314 3.55 -12.73 -19.45
CA ASN A 314 2.36 -13.47 -19.84
C ASN A 314 1.77 -14.19 -18.62
N TYR A 315 0.71 -13.61 -18.03
CA TYR A 315 0.04 -14.14 -16.86
C TYR A 315 -0.37 -15.60 -16.97
N MET A 316 -0.88 -16.02 -18.15
CA MET A 316 -1.29 -17.40 -18.37
C MET A 316 -0.10 -18.38 -18.36
N LYS A 317 1.05 -17.96 -18.90
CA LYS A 317 2.26 -18.79 -18.84
C LYS A 317 2.75 -18.93 -17.40
N ILE A 318 2.72 -17.84 -16.62
CA ILE A 318 3.10 -17.88 -15.20
C ILE A 318 2.19 -18.80 -14.40
N LEU A 319 0.87 -18.76 -14.62
CA LEU A 319 -0.09 -19.68 -13.99
C LEU A 319 0.18 -21.15 -14.34
N MET A 320 0.71 -21.43 -15.53
CA MET A 320 1.09 -22.78 -15.95
C MET A 320 2.47 -23.22 -15.44
N GLY A 321 3.11 -22.42 -14.57
CA GLY A 321 4.43 -22.68 -14.03
C GLY A 321 5.58 -22.48 -15.02
N MET A 322 5.32 -21.80 -16.13
CA MET A 322 6.33 -21.42 -17.10
C MET A 322 6.97 -20.11 -16.65
N ASP A 323 8.10 -20.22 -15.95
CA ASP A 323 8.87 -19.05 -15.49
C ASP A 323 9.52 -18.37 -16.70
N GLU A 324 9.08 -17.17 -16.99
CA GLU A 324 9.73 -16.31 -17.98
C GLU A 324 10.81 -15.50 -17.28
N ALA A 325 12.06 -15.98 -17.32
CA ALA A 325 13.19 -15.35 -16.64
C ALA A 325 13.41 -13.88 -17.05
N GLU A 326 12.91 -13.49 -18.23
CA GLU A 326 13.04 -12.15 -18.79
C GLU A 326 11.79 -11.27 -18.58
N SER A 327 10.65 -11.83 -18.12
CA SER A 327 9.46 -11.02 -17.89
C SER A 327 9.67 -10.10 -16.69
N THR A 328 9.30 -8.84 -16.84
CA THR A 328 9.46 -7.83 -15.78
C THR A 328 8.22 -7.73 -14.91
N GLY A 329 7.05 -7.58 -15.50
CA GLY A 329 5.79 -7.50 -14.81
C GLY A 329 4.58 -7.44 -15.73
N CYS A 330 3.39 -7.33 -15.15
CA CYS A 330 2.14 -7.16 -15.89
C CYS A 330 1.12 -6.27 -15.18
N SER A 331 1.31 -5.99 -13.90
CA SER A 331 0.38 -5.18 -13.13
C SER A 331 1.03 -4.72 -11.82
N VAL A 332 1.36 -3.45 -11.75
CA VAL A 332 1.90 -2.85 -10.54
C VAL A 332 0.86 -2.92 -9.40
N THR A 333 1.30 -3.45 -8.28
CA THR A 333 0.42 -3.53 -7.10
C THR A 333 0.47 -2.25 -6.26
N GLY A 334 1.56 -1.47 -6.36
CA GLY A 334 1.88 -0.41 -5.42
C GLY A 334 2.56 -0.95 -4.17
N GLY A 335 2.68 -0.14 -3.14
CA GLY A 335 3.43 -0.48 -1.94
C GLY A 335 3.41 0.61 -0.88
N TYR A 336 4.37 0.55 0.07
CA TYR A 336 4.48 1.49 1.18
C TYR A 336 5.94 1.90 1.44
N VAL A 337 6.14 3.12 1.94
CA VAL A 337 7.42 3.54 2.50
C VAL A 337 7.55 2.96 3.90
N TYR A 338 8.63 2.20 4.13
CA TYR A 338 8.89 1.63 5.44
C TYR A 338 9.20 2.72 6.47
N ARG A 339 8.41 2.78 7.53
CA ARG A 339 8.56 3.70 8.66
C ARG A 339 8.54 2.99 10.02
N GLY A 340 8.60 1.65 10.00
CA GLY A 340 8.71 0.85 11.21
C GLY A 340 10.05 1.03 11.93
N ILE A 341 10.12 0.58 13.17
CA ILE A 341 11.31 0.74 14.01
C ILE A 341 12.18 -0.52 14.06
N GLN A 342 11.63 -1.67 13.62
CA GLN A 342 12.34 -2.96 13.72
C GLN A 342 13.51 -3.06 12.74
N TYR A 343 13.50 -2.27 11.65
CA TYR A 343 14.51 -2.26 10.58
C TYR A 343 15.07 -0.86 10.28
N PRO A 344 15.87 -0.27 11.12
CA PRO A 344 16.40 1.07 10.89
C PRO A 344 17.15 1.23 9.57
N ALA A 345 17.77 0.14 9.07
CA ALA A 345 18.54 0.16 7.82
C ALA A 345 17.70 0.45 6.56
N ILE A 346 16.39 0.12 6.58
CA ILE A 346 15.49 0.35 5.45
C ILE A 346 14.50 1.50 5.67
N GLN A 347 14.69 2.32 6.69
CA GLN A 347 13.90 3.53 6.90
C GLN A 347 13.89 4.40 5.65
N GLY A 348 12.69 4.87 5.25
CA GLY A 348 12.48 5.67 4.06
C GLY A 348 12.58 4.90 2.74
N THR A 349 12.60 3.56 2.79
CA THR A 349 12.61 2.72 1.59
C THR A 349 11.17 2.39 1.19
N TYR A 350 10.82 2.70 -0.06
CA TYR A 350 9.56 2.24 -0.65
C TYR A 350 9.70 0.80 -1.10
N ILE A 351 8.79 -0.06 -0.67
CA ILE A 351 8.72 -1.48 -1.05
C ILE A 351 7.42 -1.69 -1.79
N PHE A 352 7.48 -2.22 -3.02
CA PHE A 352 6.34 -2.42 -3.89
C PHE A 352 6.46 -3.71 -4.69
N GLY A 353 5.38 -4.12 -5.35
CA GLY A 353 5.34 -5.40 -6.04
C GLY A 353 4.55 -5.40 -7.33
N ASP A 354 4.64 -6.55 -8.03
CA ASP A 354 3.89 -6.87 -9.23
C ASP A 354 3.03 -8.11 -8.99
N TYR A 355 1.77 -8.03 -9.40
CA TYR A 355 0.78 -9.09 -9.19
C TYR A 355 1.14 -10.39 -9.89
N CYS A 356 1.51 -10.33 -11.18
CA CYS A 356 1.70 -11.53 -12.00
C CYS A 356 2.96 -12.29 -11.64
N THR A 357 4.06 -11.57 -11.49
CA THR A 357 5.37 -12.16 -11.31
C THR A 357 5.73 -12.41 -9.84
N GLY A 358 4.95 -11.80 -8.94
CA GLY A 358 5.26 -11.77 -7.52
C GLY A 358 6.62 -11.14 -7.23
N ARG A 359 7.14 -10.31 -8.14
CA ARG A 359 8.38 -9.55 -7.90
C ARG A 359 8.13 -8.52 -6.83
N ILE A 360 9.15 -8.28 -6.04
CA ILE A 360 9.18 -7.25 -5.02
C ILE A 360 10.42 -6.43 -5.26
N TRP A 361 10.24 -5.12 -5.37
CA TRP A 361 11.32 -4.15 -5.51
C TRP A 361 11.34 -3.19 -4.34
N SER A 362 12.48 -2.56 -4.17
CA SER A 362 12.66 -1.49 -3.20
C SER A 362 13.54 -0.38 -3.76
N PHE A 363 13.25 0.86 -3.38
CA PHE A 363 14.10 2.02 -3.64
C PHE A 363 13.89 3.12 -2.60
N LYS A 364 14.82 4.08 -2.57
CA LYS A 364 14.65 5.35 -1.86
C LYS A 364 14.54 6.48 -2.87
N LEU A 365 13.72 7.47 -2.56
CA LEU A 365 13.67 8.70 -3.33
C LEU A 365 14.58 9.74 -2.66
N LYS A 366 15.56 10.25 -3.40
CA LYS A 366 16.45 11.34 -2.96
C LYS A 366 16.49 12.40 -4.05
N ASP A 367 16.16 13.64 -3.70
CA ASP A 367 16.15 14.76 -4.64
C ASP A 367 15.40 14.43 -5.97
N ARG A 368 14.24 13.74 -5.84
CA ARG A 368 13.40 13.24 -6.95
C ARG A 368 14.07 12.19 -7.85
N SER A 369 15.19 11.64 -7.43
CA SER A 369 15.88 10.57 -8.14
C SER A 369 15.85 9.28 -7.35
N LEU A 370 15.65 8.16 -8.05
CA LEU A 370 15.74 6.85 -7.43
C LEU A 370 17.17 6.60 -6.96
N SER A 371 17.27 6.09 -5.74
CA SER A 371 18.51 5.54 -5.19
C SER A 371 18.24 4.16 -4.58
N ASP A 372 19.27 3.33 -4.52
CA ASP A 372 19.22 2.00 -3.92
C ASP A 372 18.12 1.08 -4.52
N PHE A 373 17.84 1.21 -5.82
CA PHE A 373 16.87 0.35 -6.49
C PHE A 373 17.35 -1.10 -6.50
N ARG A 374 16.51 -2.00 -5.96
CA ARG A 374 16.81 -3.44 -5.87
C ARG A 374 15.59 -4.29 -6.14
N ASN A 375 15.79 -5.43 -6.82
CA ASN A 375 14.84 -6.53 -6.81
C ASN A 375 15.14 -7.42 -5.61
N ILE A 376 14.34 -7.30 -4.56
CA ILE A 376 14.55 -8.00 -3.28
C ILE A 376 13.89 -9.39 -3.23
N ARG A 377 13.17 -9.82 -4.27
CA ARG A 377 12.50 -11.13 -4.27
C ARG A 377 13.48 -12.31 -4.09
N LYS A 378 14.67 -12.23 -4.71
CA LYS A 378 15.69 -13.30 -4.56
C LYS A 378 16.19 -13.41 -3.12
N GLU A 379 16.35 -12.27 -2.46
CA GLU A 379 16.72 -12.18 -1.05
C GLU A 379 15.63 -12.79 -0.17
N ILE A 380 14.38 -12.35 -0.37
CA ILE A 380 13.22 -12.90 0.35
C ILE A 380 13.11 -14.42 0.15
N LYS A 381 13.22 -14.93 -1.09
CA LYS A 381 13.21 -16.38 -1.37
C LYS A 381 14.31 -17.15 -0.64
N LYS A 382 15.48 -16.56 -0.45
CA LYS A 382 16.61 -17.21 0.20
C LYS A 382 16.39 -17.38 1.70
N TYR A 383 15.72 -16.42 2.34
CA TYR A 383 15.61 -16.34 3.79
C TYR A 383 14.20 -16.61 4.34
N SER A 384 13.24 -16.95 3.47
CA SER A 384 11.86 -17.24 3.84
C SER A 384 11.48 -18.67 3.48
N GLU A 385 10.75 -19.36 4.33
CA GLU A 385 10.20 -20.70 4.03
C GLU A 385 9.13 -20.62 2.92
N ASN A 386 8.32 -19.58 2.94
CA ASN A 386 7.26 -19.33 1.99
C ASN A 386 7.36 -17.90 1.47
N VAL A 387 6.94 -17.66 0.23
CA VAL A 387 6.93 -16.34 -0.40
C VAL A 387 5.60 -16.11 -1.12
N PRO A 388 5.13 -14.87 -1.21
CA PRO A 388 3.93 -14.56 -1.97
C PRO A 388 4.12 -14.90 -3.45
N LEU A 389 3.06 -15.42 -4.09
CA LEU A 389 3.05 -15.75 -5.52
C LEU A 389 2.35 -14.66 -6.33
N PHE A 390 1.15 -14.27 -5.91
CA PHE A 390 0.33 -13.26 -6.57
C PHE A 390 0.10 -12.09 -5.60
N ILE A 391 0.95 -11.09 -5.69
CA ILE A 391 0.91 -9.96 -4.76
C ILE A 391 -0.27 -9.06 -5.09
N SER A 392 -1.34 -9.17 -4.31
CA SER A 392 -2.55 -8.35 -4.49
C SER A 392 -2.46 -6.99 -3.81
N SER A 393 -1.69 -6.88 -2.73
CA SER A 393 -1.50 -5.62 -2.00
C SER A 393 -0.37 -5.70 -0.99
N PHE A 394 -0.04 -4.54 -0.45
CA PHE A 394 0.72 -4.34 0.77
C PHE A 394 -0.16 -3.67 1.82
N GLY A 395 0.32 -3.61 3.04
CA GLY A 395 -0.27 -2.85 4.14
C GLY A 395 0.75 -2.58 5.21
N GLU A 396 0.37 -1.78 6.19
CA GLU A 396 1.22 -1.46 7.34
C GLU A 396 0.41 -1.53 8.64
N ASP A 397 1.09 -1.86 9.74
CA ASP A 397 0.52 -1.78 11.07
C ASP A 397 0.72 -0.38 11.71
N ASN A 398 0.22 -0.20 12.94
CA ASN A 398 0.35 1.05 13.67
C ASN A 398 1.80 1.43 13.96
N GLU A 399 2.71 0.45 14.03
CA GLU A 399 4.15 0.66 14.23
C GLU A 399 4.89 0.98 12.92
N GLY A 400 4.21 0.91 11.76
CA GLY A 400 4.79 1.12 10.44
C GLY A 400 5.54 -0.10 9.89
N GLU A 401 5.33 -1.27 10.48
CA GLU A 401 5.86 -2.53 9.96
C GLU A 401 5.03 -2.99 8.77
N LEU A 402 5.68 -3.53 7.73
CA LEU A 402 5.03 -3.83 6.47
C LEU A 402 4.55 -5.27 6.36
N TYR A 403 3.46 -5.41 5.65
CA TYR A 403 2.84 -6.67 5.28
C TYR A 403 2.68 -6.77 3.77
N VAL A 404 2.65 -8.00 3.26
CA VAL A 404 2.30 -8.30 1.87
C VAL A 404 1.20 -9.36 1.83
N VAL A 405 0.22 -9.14 0.96
CA VAL A 405 -0.95 -10.00 0.79
C VAL A 405 -0.80 -10.78 -0.50
N ASP A 406 -0.90 -12.10 -0.39
CA ASP A 406 -1.03 -13.00 -1.54
C ASP A 406 -2.51 -13.20 -1.86
N TYR A 407 -2.90 -13.03 -3.11
CA TYR A 407 -4.26 -13.25 -3.58
C TYR A 407 -4.80 -14.66 -3.27
N LEU A 408 -3.90 -15.64 -3.09
CA LEU A 408 -4.25 -16.99 -2.67
C LEU A 408 -4.66 -17.11 -1.19
N GLY A 409 -4.56 -16.00 -0.43
CA GLY A 409 -5.06 -15.88 0.94
C GLY A 409 -3.98 -15.81 2.02
N ALA A 410 -2.72 -15.97 1.70
CA ALA A 410 -1.66 -15.84 2.69
C ALA A 410 -1.33 -14.36 2.97
N VAL A 411 -1.16 -14.03 4.23
CA VAL A 411 -0.66 -12.71 4.69
C VAL A 411 0.71 -12.92 5.30
N TYR A 412 1.67 -12.13 4.84
CA TYR A 412 3.06 -12.18 5.31
C TYR A 412 3.46 -10.85 5.93
N LYS A 413 4.34 -10.90 6.92
CA LYS A 413 5.02 -9.73 7.51
C LYS A 413 6.48 -9.73 7.07
N PHE A 414 7.00 -8.58 6.69
CA PHE A 414 8.44 -8.41 6.49
C PHE A 414 9.18 -8.48 7.82
N ILE A 415 10.31 -9.18 7.82
CA ILE A 415 11.17 -9.35 9.01
C ILE A 415 12.65 -9.19 8.65
N PRO A 416 13.55 -8.77 9.59
CA PRO A 416 15.00 -8.89 9.42
C PRO A 416 15.42 -10.35 9.44
N TYR A 417 16.52 -10.64 8.73
CA TYR A 417 17.14 -11.98 8.74
C TYR A 417 18.64 -11.87 8.95
#